data_9343a287bb05a197a03639f3f1a6daa2
#
_entry.id   9343a287bb05a197a03639f3f1a6daa2
#
_cell.length_a   1.000
_cell.length_b   1.000
_cell.length_c   1.000
_cell.angle_alpha   90.00
_cell.angle_beta   90.00
_cell.angle_gamma   90.00
#
_symmetry.space_group_name_H-M   'P 1'
#
loop_
_entity.id
_entity.type
_entity.pdbx_description
1 polymer ?
#
loop_
_entity_poly.entity_id
_entity_poly.type
_entity_poly.pdbx_seq_one_letter_code
_entity_poly.pdbx_strand_id
1 'polypeptide(L)'
;CRSVAEVIEEHYGYPVPEPEIGYLAIHFGAAMVRLESSREVKRKVNMGVVCASGIGISRLMCSRINRFFNDRINLTAYGLNDLSPYVLERTDFFVSTLQLKEAADILYVSPLLTAREMEQIAAKVREYEHMPAVRQEDETFTRQLEEVNYMAAQIKSLIQRFQLVRTDETVTFEELLVRVGEGQTPYADRQKMIIDALKRRETMGSQFFPDFSFALLHARTAGVARPVFTVFKPETGKQFLSPDMKGIRAAIIMLMPEEEHVNENASMLGYLSQKLVEEDEFLNTIMTGEEEDIRGLLSRYLKKYF
;
A
#
# COMPACT_ATOMS: atom_id res chain seq x y z
N CYS A 1 2.45 42.10 29.25
CA CYS A 1 2.24 41.54 30.59
C CYS A 1 2.02 42.63 31.64
N ARG A 2 2.71 43.81 31.60
CA ARG A 2 2.46 44.91 32.52
C ARG A 2 1.01 45.40 32.49
N SER A 3 0.45 45.58 31.28
CA SER A 3 -0.98 45.95 31.13
C SER A 3 -1.96 44.91 31.70
N VAL A 4 -1.56 43.64 31.72
CA VAL A 4 -2.37 42.56 32.35
C VAL A 4 -2.25 42.62 33.87
N ALA A 5 -1.05 42.94 34.39
CA ALA A 5 -0.84 43.16 35.81
C ALA A 5 -1.67 44.33 36.32
N GLU A 6 -1.71 45.46 35.59
CA GLU A 6 -2.54 46.64 35.92
C GLU A 6 -4.04 46.28 36.03
N VAL A 7 -4.54 45.45 35.09
CA VAL A 7 -5.94 44.96 35.11
C VAL A 7 -6.20 44.07 36.34
N ILE A 8 -5.23 43.22 36.71
CA ILE A 8 -5.33 42.35 37.88
C ILE A 8 -5.33 43.19 39.16
N GLU A 9 -4.44 44.18 39.25
CA GLU A 9 -4.38 45.11 40.40
C GLU A 9 -5.69 45.91 40.55
N GLU A 10 -6.23 46.40 39.47
CA GLU A 10 -7.46 47.15 39.43
C GLU A 10 -8.67 46.30 39.84
N HIS A 11 -8.72 45.03 39.44
CA HIS A 11 -9.85 44.15 39.70
C HIS A 11 -9.81 43.50 41.10
N TYR A 12 -8.61 43.12 41.56
CA TYR A 12 -8.44 42.39 42.82
C TYR A 12 -7.90 43.26 43.99
N GLY A 13 -7.42 44.46 43.72
CA GLY A 13 -6.93 45.40 44.71
C GLY A 13 -5.57 45.07 45.33
N TYR A 14 -4.80 44.16 44.71
CA TYR A 14 -3.46 43.78 45.19
C TYR A 14 -2.41 44.10 44.12
N PRO A 15 -1.28 44.74 44.53
CA PRO A 15 -0.17 45.00 43.58
C PRO A 15 0.47 43.70 43.12
N VAL A 16 0.72 43.57 41.80
CA VAL A 16 1.41 42.44 41.24
C VAL A 16 2.93 42.71 41.26
N PRO A 17 3.72 41.97 42.05
CA PRO A 17 5.17 42.17 42.11
C PRO A 17 5.87 41.95 40.77
N GLU A 18 6.96 42.68 40.48
CA GLU A 18 7.73 42.60 39.26
C GLU A 18 8.17 41.16 38.89
N PRO A 19 8.57 40.29 39.88
CA PRO A 19 8.84 38.87 39.57
C PRO A 19 7.63 38.12 39.03
N GLU A 20 6.42 38.40 39.48
CA GLU A 20 5.19 37.78 39.00
C GLU A 20 4.83 38.21 37.57
N ILE A 21 5.10 39.50 37.25
CA ILE A 21 4.95 39.99 35.88
C ILE A 21 5.90 39.21 34.92
N GLY A 22 7.13 38.91 35.37
CA GLY A 22 8.06 38.06 34.66
C GLY A 22 7.53 36.64 34.45
N TYR A 23 6.92 36.07 35.48
CA TYR A 23 6.29 34.74 35.43
C TYR A 23 5.10 34.69 34.45
N LEU A 24 4.24 35.70 34.50
CA LEU A 24 3.17 35.87 33.51
C LEU A 24 3.70 35.97 32.09
N ALA A 25 4.78 36.75 31.89
CA ALA A 25 5.39 36.88 30.56
C ALA A 25 5.89 35.55 30.01
N ILE A 26 6.53 34.71 30.82
CA ILE A 26 6.99 33.38 30.45
C ILE A 26 5.81 32.48 30.11
N HIS A 27 4.74 32.47 30.95
CA HIS A 27 3.56 31.66 30.71
C HIS A 27 2.79 32.07 29.44
N PHE A 28 2.60 33.35 29.21
CA PHE A 28 1.98 33.87 27.99
C PHE A 28 2.84 33.58 26.77
N GLY A 29 4.16 33.79 26.87
CA GLY A 29 5.08 33.42 25.78
C GLY A 29 5.02 31.95 25.43
N ALA A 30 5.04 31.07 26.44
CA ALA A 30 4.91 29.62 26.23
C ALA A 30 3.52 29.22 25.70
N ALA A 31 2.46 29.92 26.08
CA ALA A 31 1.11 29.69 25.55
C ALA A 31 1.00 30.18 24.09
N MET A 32 1.60 31.33 23.76
CA MET A 32 1.64 31.82 22.37
C MET A 32 2.43 30.88 21.45
N VAL A 33 3.60 30.41 21.89
CA VAL A 33 4.37 29.41 21.13
C VAL A 33 3.56 28.12 20.94
N ARG A 34 2.83 27.68 21.95
CA ARG A 34 1.92 26.52 21.82
C ARG A 34 0.74 26.78 20.88
N LEU A 35 0.15 27.97 20.93
CA LEU A 35 -0.93 28.38 20.04
C LEU A 35 -0.45 28.54 18.60
N GLU A 36 0.75 29.05 18.37
CA GLU A 36 1.38 29.12 17.06
C GLU A 36 1.72 27.73 16.54
N SER A 37 2.27 26.86 17.38
CA SER A 37 2.51 25.45 17.06
C SER A 37 1.19 24.68 16.81
N SER A 38 0.11 25.01 17.51
CA SER A 38 -1.22 24.42 17.30
C SER A 38 -1.95 25.00 16.08
N ARG A 39 -1.66 26.25 15.69
CA ARG A 39 -2.16 26.83 14.42
C ARG A 39 -1.43 26.31 13.20
N GLU A 40 -0.25 25.74 13.36
CA GLU A 40 0.54 25.11 12.30
C GLU A 40 0.57 23.57 12.37
N VAL A 41 -0.42 22.92 12.93
CA VAL A 41 -0.68 21.53 12.57
C VAL A 41 -1.21 21.55 11.14
N LYS A 42 -0.27 21.78 10.21
CA LYS A 42 -0.55 21.59 8.79
C LYS A 42 -1.00 20.16 8.62
N ARG A 43 -2.22 19.98 8.13
CA ARG A 43 -2.70 18.62 7.85
C ARG A 43 -1.76 17.95 6.87
N LYS A 44 -1.55 16.66 7.00
CA LYS A 44 -0.89 15.89 5.95
C LYS A 44 -1.79 15.87 4.71
N VAL A 45 -1.18 16.10 3.56
CA VAL A 45 -1.88 16.08 2.27
C VAL A 45 -1.91 14.65 1.75
N ASN A 46 -3.10 14.14 1.42
CA ASN A 46 -3.27 12.81 0.84
C ASN A 46 -3.00 12.86 -0.66
N MET A 47 -1.88 12.32 -1.10
CA MET A 47 -1.43 12.34 -2.49
C MET A 47 -1.46 10.94 -3.11
N GLY A 48 -2.14 10.79 -4.25
CA GLY A 48 -2.12 9.57 -5.04
C GLY A 48 -1.06 9.63 -6.15
N VAL A 49 -0.30 8.57 -6.36
CA VAL A 49 0.58 8.42 -7.53
C VAL A 49 0.02 7.35 -8.45
N VAL A 50 -0.24 7.72 -9.71
CA VAL A 50 -0.76 6.80 -10.74
C VAL A 50 0.24 6.65 -11.87
N CYS A 51 0.63 5.42 -12.18
CA CYS A 51 1.61 5.15 -13.23
C CYS A 51 1.25 3.91 -14.05
N ALA A 52 1.42 3.97 -15.39
CA ALA A 52 1.21 2.83 -16.30
C ALA A 52 2.29 1.77 -16.24
N SER A 53 3.49 2.14 -15.85
CA SER A 53 4.71 1.37 -16.12
C SER A 53 5.06 0.39 -15.02
N GLY A 54 4.08 -0.23 -14.35
CA GLY A 54 4.33 -1.28 -13.36
C GLY A 54 4.96 -0.79 -12.05
N ILE A 55 5.19 -1.75 -11.15
CA ILE A 55 5.59 -1.53 -9.76
C ILE A 55 6.92 -0.77 -9.59
N GLY A 56 7.87 -0.93 -10.53
CA GLY A 56 9.21 -0.33 -10.40
C GLY A 56 9.24 1.20 -10.52
N ILE A 57 8.56 1.75 -11.51
CA ILE A 57 8.58 3.21 -11.79
C ILE A 57 7.71 3.97 -10.78
N SER A 58 6.54 3.44 -10.44
CA SER A 58 5.70 4.05 -9.41
C SER A 58 6.42 4.11 -8.06
N ARG A 59 7.22 3.10 -7.71
CA ARG A 59 8.04 3.10 -6.49
C ARG A 59 9.16 4.11 -6.53
N LEU A 60 9.85 4.24 -7.65
CA LEU A 60 10.88 5.25 -7.82
C LEU A 60 10.30 6.67 -7.63
N MET A 61 9.13 6.92 -8.24
CA MET A 61 8.40 8.17 -8.09
C MET A 61 8.00 8.41 -6.63
N CYS A 62 7.37 7.41 -5.99
CA CYS A 62 6.97 7.49 -4.59
C CYS A 62 8.16 7.71 -3.66
N SER A 63 9.26 6.99 -3.85
CA SER A 63 10.48 7.17 -3.06
C SER A 63 11.05 8.59 -3.19
N ARG A 64 11.08 9.13 -4.41
CA ARG A 64 11.58 10.48 -4.66
C ARG A 64 10.69 11.56 -4.07
N ILE A 65 9.37 11.44 -4.24
CA ILE A 65 8.38 12.34 -3.65
C ILE A 65 8.45 12.28 -2.13
N ASN A 66 8.45 11.08 -1.55
CA ASN A 66 8.46 10.89 -0.10
C ASN A 66 9.74 11.45 0.53
N ARG A 67 10.89 11.28 -0.12
CA ARG A 67 12.16 11.87 0.34
C ARG A 67 12.14 13.40 0.38
N PHE A 68 11.36 14.03 -0.50
CA PHE A 68 11.28 15.49 -0.59
C PHE A 68 10.27 16.09 0.40
N PHE A 69 9.12 15.40 0.58
CA PHE A 69 8.01 15.94 1.38
C PHE A 69 7.91 15.34 2.79
N ASN A 70 8.50 14.13 3.00
CA ASN A 70 8.53 13.44 4.29
C ASN A 70 7.18 13.47 5.04
N ASP A 71 7.14 14.05 6.24
CA ASP A 71 5.96 14.05 7.12
C ASP A 71 4.80 14.97 6.67
N ARG A 72 4.94 15.69 5.57
CA ARG A 72 3.93 16.62 5.05
C ARG A 72 2.83 15.96 4.22
N ILE A 73 3.06 14.73 3.75
CA ILE A 73 2.15 14.02 2.86
C ILE A 73 1.88 12.60 3.36
N ASN A 74 0.70 12.08 3.00
CA ASN A 74 0.38 10.66 2.98
C ASN A 74 0.38 10.23 1.52
N LEU A 75 1.36 9.44 1.12
CA LEU A 75 1.58 9.06 -0.28
C LEU A 75 1.13 7.63 -0.53
N THR A 76 0.24 7.45 -1.50
CA THR A 76 -0.25 6.12 -1.91
C THR A 76 -0.11 5.94 -3.41
N ALA A 77 0.43 4.79 -3.82
CA ALA A 77 0.51 4.41 -5.24
C ALA A 77 -0.74 3.63 -5.65
N TYR A 78 -1.32 4.00 -6.79
CA TYR A 78 -2.49 3.38 -7.36
C TYR A 78 -2.21 2.90 -8.79
N GLY A 79 -2.77 1.76 -9.16
CA GLY A 79 -2.91 1.37 -10.57
C GLY A 79 -4.10 2.09 -11.21
N LEU A 80 -4.17 2.08 -12.55
CA LEU A 80 -5.28 2.67 -13.30
C LEU A 80 -6.66 2.13 -12.88
N ASN A 81 -6.73 0.84 -12.55
CA ASN A 81 -7.97 0.17 -12.16
C ASN A 81 -8.28 0.30 -10.65
N ASP A 82 -7.42 0.95 -9.88
CA ASP A 82 -7.58 1.12 -8.45
C ASP A 82 -8.28 2.44 -8.07
N LEU A 83 -8.55 3.28 -9.06
CA LEU A 83 -9.20 4.57 -8.88
C LEU A 83 -10.71 4.38 -8.73
N SER A 84 -11.15 3.97 -7.55
CA SER A 84 -12.57 3.92 -7.19
C SER A 84 -13.07 5.31 -6.75
N PRO A 85 -14.39 5.59 -6.78
CA PRO A 85 -14.95 6.83 -6.22
C PRO A 85 -14.46 7.12 -4.81
N TYR A 86 -14.30 6.08 -4.01
CA TYR A 86 -13.75 6.13 -2.66
C TYR A 86 -12.30 6.67 -2.60
N VAL A 87 -11.43 6.22 -3.50
CA VAL A 87 -10.04 6.71 -3.59
C VAL A 87 -10.02 8.16 -4.02
N LEU A 88 -10.91 8.54 -4.96
CA LEU A 88 -11.02 9.90 -5.47
C LEU A 88 -11.45 10.89 -4.39
N GLU A 89 -12.41 10.52 -3.54
CA GLU A 89 -12.92 11.37 -2.45
C GLU A 89 -11.91 11.58 -1.31
N ARG A 90 -10.99 10.65 -1.11
CA ARG A 90 -10.00 10.68 0.00
C ARG A 90 -8.63 11.18 -0.40
N THR A 91 -8.38 11.36 -1.67
CA THR A 91 -7.12 11.85 -2.20
C THR A 91 -7.26 13.31 -2.57
N ASP A 92 -6.43 14.15 -2.00
CA ASP A 92 -6.49 15.59 -2.25
C ASP A 92 -6.14 15.93 -3.69
N PHE A 93 -5.10 15.29 -4.23
CA PHE A 93 -4.76 15.37 -5.65
C PHE A 93 -3.93 14.16 -6.08
N PHE A 94 -3.89 13.94 -7.39
CA PHE A 94 -3.12 12.87 -8.00
C PHE A 94 -1.91 13.40 -8.77
N VAL A 95 -0.81 12.66 -8.72
CA VAL A 95 0.34 12.83 -9.59
C VAL A 95 0.34 11.66 -10.56
N SER A 96 0.20 11.92 -11.85
CA SER A 96 0.02 10.87 -12.86
C SER A 96 0.96 11.01 -14.04
N THR A 97 1.48 9.87 -14.52
CA THR A 97 2.20 9.79 -15.80
C THR A 97 1.28 9.51 -16.98
N LEU A 98 -0.01 9.34 -16.73
CA LEU A 98 -1.06 9.00 -17.69
C LEU A 98 -2.21 9.99 -17.64
N GLN A 99 -2.94 10.09 -18.74
CA GLN A 99 -4.21 10.81 -18.73
C GLN A 99 -5.29 9.98 -18.03
N LEU A 100 -5.81 10.52 -16.93
CA LEU A 100 -6.91 9.92 -16.15
C LEU A 100 -8.22 10.61 -16.56
N LYS A 101 -9.29 9.82 -16.70
CA LYS A 101 -10.58 10.34 -17.15
C LYS A 101 -11.46 10.88 -16.02
N GLU A 102 -11.20 10.55 -14.78
CA GLU A 102 -12.18 10.65 -13.68
C GLU A 102 -11.69 11.37 -12.41
N ALA A 103 -10.46 11.85 -12.34
CA ALA A 103 -9.98 12.52 -11.13
C ALA A 103 -10.15 14.04 -11.19
N ALA A 104 -10.61 14.63 -10.08
CA ALA A 104 -10.93 16.06 -10.01
C ALA A 104 -9.69 16.97 -10.03
N ASP A 105 -8.56 16.55 -9.45
CA ASP A 105 -7.32 17.32 -9.40
C ASP A 105 -6.09 16.43 -9.68
N ILE A 106 -5.52 16.61 -10.87
CA ILE A 106 -4.41 15.79 -11.36
C ILE A 106 -3.26 16.69 -11.81
N LEU A 107 -2.07 16.38 -11.32
CA LEU A 107 -0.82 16.92 -11.84
C LEU A 107 -0.14 15.90 -12.74
N TYR A 108 -0.04 16.19 -14.03
CA TYR A 108 0.65 15.33 -14.98
C TYR A 108 2.15 15.58 -14.92
N VAL A 109 2.91 14.49 -14.80
CA VAL A 109 4.36 14.53 -14.63
C VAL A 109 5.05 13.45 -15.46
N SER A 110 6.34 13.64 -15.70
CA SER A 110 7.19 12.60 -16.27
C SER A 110 7.59 11.56 -15.21
N PRO A 111 7.88 10.31 -15.60
CA PRO A 111 8.32 9.28 -14.66
C PRO A 111 9.58 9.64 -13.88
N LEU A 112 10.41 10.53 -14.43
CA LEU A 112 11.67 10.96 -13.82
C LEU A 112 11.52 12.15 -12.87
N LEU A 113 10.34 12.77 -12.79
CA LEU A 113 10.06 13.89 -11.90
C LEU A 113 11.13 15.00 -11.98
N THR A 114 11.07 15.81 -13.01
CA THR A 114 12.02 16.95 -13.16
C THR A 114 11.94 17.92 -11.98
N ALA A 115 12.95 18.77 -11.82
CA ALA A 115 12.96 19.80 -10.77
C ALA A 115 11.72 20.72 -10.84
N ARG A 116 11.30 21.09 -12.06
CA ARG A 116 10.09 21.90 -12.29
C ARG A 116 8.83 21.17 -11.85
N GLU A 117 8.69 19.88 -12.16
CA GLU A 117 7.55 19.07 -11.74
C GLU A 117 7.51 18.91 -10.22
N MET A 118 8.66 18.74 -9.57
CA MET A 118 8.76 18.72 -8.10
C MET A 118 8.34 20.06 -7.46
N GLU A 119 8.65 21.19 -8.09
CA GLU A 119 8.18 22.50 -7.65
C GLU A 119 6.66 22.64 -7.80
N GLN A 120 6.09 22.13 -8.88
CA GLN A 120 4.63 22.10 -9.09
C GLN A 120 3.93 21.24 -8.03
N ILE A 121 4.49 20.06 -7.71
CA ILE A 121 3.98 19.22 -6.61
C ILE A 121 4.07 19.99 -5.29
N ALA A 122 5.20 20.69 -5.02
CA ALA A 122 5.37 21.46 -3.80
C ALA A 122 4.38 22.63 -3.68
N ALA A 123 4.00 23.24 -4.79
CA ALA A 123 2.97 24.29 -4.81
C ALA A 123 1.60 23.71 -4.44
N LYS A 124 1.23 22.57 -5.03
CA LYS A 124 0.00 21.85 -4.69
C LYS A 124 -0.06 21.39 -3.24
N VAL A 125 1.02 20.81 -2.72
CA VAL A 125 1.10 20.43 -1.31
C VAL A 125 0.84 21.64 -0.40
N ARG A 126 1.47 22.79 -0.67
CA ARG A 126 1.23 24.03 0.10
C ARG A 126 -0.22 24.52 0.02
N GLU A 127 -0.84 24.42 -1.14
CA GLU A 127 -2.25 24.76 -1.33
C GLU A 127 -3.15 23.95 -0.43
N TYR A 128 -3.01 22.61 -0.47
CA TYR A 128 -3.84 21.69 0.31
C TYR A 128 -3.53 21.68 1.81
N GLU A 129 -2.29 21.96 2.23
CA GLU A 129 -1.95 22.11 3.65
C GLU A 129 -2.75 23.22 4.36
N HIS A 130 -3.15 24.25 3.63
CA HIS A 130 -3.91 25.39 4.17
C HIS A 130 -5.43 25.25 4.00
N MET A 131 -5.89 24.24 3.29
CA MET A 131 -7.33 23.97 3.17
C MET A 131 -7.86 23.33 4.46
N PRO A 132 -9.05 23.74 4.94
CA PRO A 132 -9.66 23.09 6.08
C PRO A 132 -9.85 21.60 5.75
N ALA A 133 -9.44 20.72 6.67
CA ALA A 133 -9.72 19.30 6.54
C ALA A 133 -11.24 19.13 6.44
N VAL A 134 -11.71 18.42 5.42
CA VAL A 134 -13.10 17.97 5.37
C VAL A 134 -13.36 17.21 6.68
N ARG A 135 -14.34 17.65 7.46
CA ARG A 135 -14.66 17.10 8.78
C ARG A 135 -14.88 15.59 8.68
N GLN A 136 -14.01 14.83 9.33
CA GLN A 136 -14.06 13.35 9.40
C GLN A 136 -13.69 12.83 10.80
N GLU A 137 -13.96 13.55 11.90
CA GLU A 137 -13.35 13.18 13.19
C GLU A 137 -13.98 11.95 13.88
N ASP A 138 -15.27 11.69 13.74
CA ASP A 138 -15.91 10.57 14.46
C ASP A 138 -16.13 9.30 13.60
N GLU A 139 -16.46 9.43 12.34
CA GLU A 139 -16.52 8.28 11.42
C GLU A 139 -15.14 7.68 11.11
N THR A 140 -14.09 8.51 11.19
CA THR A 140 -12.72 8.12 10.83
C THR A 140 -12.15 7.08 11.80
N PHE A 141 -12.37 7.19 13.09
CA PHE A 141 -11.81 6.26 14.08
C PHE A 141 -12.46 4.86 14.00
N THR A 142 -13.79 4.81 13.99
CA THR A 142 -14.53 3.55 13.85
C THR A 142 -14.11 2.82 12.55
N ARG A 143 -13.99 3.57 11.47
CA ARG A 143 -13.57 3.02 10.19
C ARG A 143 -12.10 2.57 10.18
N GLN A 144 -11.19 3.32 10.80
CA GLN A 144 -9.80 2.87 10.98
C GLN A 144 -9.73 1.57 11.76
N LEU A 145 -10.57 1.39 12.78
CA LEU A 145 -10.69 0.14 13.52
C LEU A 145 -11.23 -1.00 12.64
N GLU A 146 -12.19 -0.72 11.78
CA GLU A 146 -12.72 -1.70 10.81
C GLU A 146 -11.66 -2.12 9.80
N GLU A 147 -10.90 -1.17 9.25
CA GLU A 147 -9.77 -1.42 8.34
C GLU A 147 -8.67 -2.28 9.01
N VAL A 148 -8.30 -1.95 10.26
CA VAL A 148 -7.33 -2.74 11.05
C VAL A 148 -7.85 -4.15 11.32
N ASN A 149 -9.11 -4.28 11.73
CA ASN A 149 -9.74 -5.59 11.97
C ASN A 149 -9.81 -6.42 10.69
N TYR A 150 -10.21 -5.79 9.59
CA TYR A 150 -10.23 -6.45 8.27
C TYR A 150 -8.82 -6.95 7.91
N MET A 151 -7.81 -6.08 7.97
CA MET A 151 -6.43 -6.43 7.62
C MET A 151 -5.89 -7.57 8.50
N ALA A 152 -6.11 -7.52 9.80
CA ALA A 152 -5.73 -8.58 10.73
C ALA A 152 -6.39 -9.92 10.36
N ALA A 153 -7.68 -9.89 9.99
CA ALA A 153 -8.41 -11.08 9.55
C ALA A 153 -7.86 -11.63 8.22
N GLN A 154 -7.51 -10.77 7.25
CA GLN A 154 -6.94 -11.21 5.97
C GLN A 154 -5.53 -11.80 6.15
N ILE A 155 -4.66 -11.16 6.93
CA ILE A 155 -3.32 -11.68 7.27
C ILE A 155 -3.44 -13.07 7.91
N LYS A 156 -4.30 -13.20 8.92
CA LYS A 156 -4.55 -14.48 9.58
C LYS A 156 -5.05 -15.55 8.58
N SER A 157 -6.02 -15.19 7.74
CA SER A 157 -6.58 -16.08 6.71
C SER A 157 -5.52 -16.51 5.71
N LEU A 158 -4.68 -15.58 5.22
CA LEU A 158 -3.64 -15.86 4.23
C LEU A 158 -2.59 -16.83 4.79
N ILE A 159 -2.13 -16.63 6.02
CA ILE A 159 -1.17 -17.53 6.69
C ILE A 159 -1.77 -18.92 6.91
N GLN A 160 -3.03 -18.98 7.41
CA GLN A 160 -3.69 -20.25 7.71
C GLN A 160 -4.04 -21.06 6.46
N ARG A 161 -4.32 -20.40 5.36
CA ARG A 161 -4.72 -21.02 4.08
C ARG A 161 -3.57 -21.17 3.11
N PHE A 162 -2.38 -20.73 3.47
CA PHE A 162 -1.19 -20.95 2.66
C PHE A 162 -1.02 -22.44 2.37
N GLN A 163 -0.74 -22.77 1.12
CA GLN A 163 -0.49 -24.13 0.67
C GLN A 163 0.76 -24.19 -0.23
N LEU A 164 1.55 -25.20 -0.02
CA LEU A 164 2.60 -25.62 -0.94
C LEU A 164 2.08 -26.84 -1.71
N VAL A 165 1.75 -26.65 -2.99
CA VAL A 165 1.23 -27.72 -3.84
C VAL A 165 2.37 -28.34 -4.63
N ARG A 166 2.63 -29.63 -4.40
CA ARG A 166 3.55 -30.41 -5.21
C ARG A 166 2.87 -30.87 -6.50
N THR A 167 3.57 -30.82 -7.61
CA THR A 167 3.03 -31.17 -8.93
C THR A 167 4.06 -31.90 -9.78
N ASP A 168 3.59 -32.54 -10.85
CA ASP A 168 4.48 -33.16 -11.82
C ASP A 168 5.32 -32.09 -12.53
N GLU A 169 6.54 -32.45 -12.87
CA GLU A 169 7.46 -31.56 -13.59
C GLU A 169 7.03 -31.28 -15.03
N THR A 170 6.16 -32.13 -15.61
CA THR A 170 5.64 -32.01 -16.98
C THR A 170 4.40 -31.15 -17.12
N VAL A 171 3.88 -30.63 -16.01
CA VAL A 171 2.69 -29.76 -16.00
C VAL A 171 2.93 -28.54 -16.90
N THR A 172 2.00 -28.30 -17.80
CA THR A 172 1.95 -27.11 -18.65
C THR A 172 1.36 -25.92 -17.91
N PHE A 173 1.56 -24.73 -18.45
CA PHE A 173 0.96 -23.50 -17.88
C PHE A 173 -0.57 -23.60 -17.81
N GLU A 174 -1.21 -24.11 -18.85
CA GLU A 174 -2.67 -24.30 -18.88
C GLU A 174 -3.17 -25.26 -17.79
N GLU A 175 -2.50 -26.40 -17.62
CA GLU A 175 -2.83 -27.35 -16.57
C GLU A 175 -2.57 -26.78 -15.17
N LEU A 176 -1.53 -25.97 -14.99
CA LEU A 176 -1.27 -25.27 -13.76
C LEU A 176 -2.43 -24.32 -13.42
N LEU A 177 -2.94 -23.55 -14.38
CA LEU A 177 -4.07 -22.64 -14.15
C LEU A 177 -5.33 -23.38 -13.74
N VAL A 178 -5.58 -24.57 -14.33
CA VAL A 178 -6.71 -25.43 -13.92
C VAL A 178 -6.55 -25.86 -12.46
N ARG A 179 -5.36 -26.39 -12.09
CA ARG A 179 -5.08 -26.79 -10.70
C ARG A 179 -5.18 -25.62 -9.72
N VAL A 180 -4.77 -24.41 -10.11
CA VAL A 180 -4.97 -23.19 -9.33
C VAL A 180 -6.45 -22.95 -9.09
N GLY A 181 -7.29 -22.99 -10.13
CA GLY A 181 -8.73 -22.79 -10.02
C GLY A 181 -9.40 -23.83 -9.09
N GLU A 182 -9.10 -25.11 -9.30
CA GLU A 182 -9.63 -26.23 -8.50
C GLU A 182 -9.21 -26.13 -7.02
N GLY A 183 -7.97 -25.72 -6.75
CA GLY A 183 -7.48 -25.56 -5.38
C GLY A 183 -8.11 -24.41 -4.61
N GLN A 184 -8.68 -23.40 -5.29
CA GLN A 184 -9.28 -22.24 -4.62
C GLN A 184 -10.78 -22.38 -4.40
N THR A 185 -11.50 -23.11 -5.26
CA THR A 185 -12.97 -23.19 -5.17
C THR A 185 -13.50 -24.46 -5.84
N PRO A 186 -14.55 -25.09 -5.30
CA PRO A 186 -15.21 -26.22 -5.95
C PRO A 186 -16.17 -25.79 -7.08
N TYR A 187 -16.44 -24.50 -7.24
CA TYR A 187 -17.43 -24.00 -8.20
C TYR A 187 -16.77 -23.72 -9.56
N ALA A 188 -17.23 -24.40 -10.61
CA ALA A 188 -16.64 -24.32 -11.95
C ALA A 188 -16.69 -22.92 -12.57
N ASP A 189 -17.71 -22.13 -12.31
CA ASP A 189 -17.83 -20.74 -12.73
C ASP A 189 -16.73 -19.86 -12.11
N ARG A 190 -16.47 -20.02 -10.82
CA ARG A 190 -15.40 -19.30 -10.11
C ARG A 190 -14.01 -19.76 -10.54
N GLN A 191 -13.82 -21.07 -10.77
CA GLN A 191 -12.58 -21.61 -11.33
C GLN A 191 -12.27 -20.93 -12.66
N LYS A 192 -13.27 -20.83 -13.54
CA LYS A 192 -13.16 -20.17 -14.83
C LYS A 192 -12.76 -18.69 -14.68
N MET A 193 -13.38 -17.95 -13.74
CA MET A 193 -13.04 -16.55 -13.47
C MET A 193 -11.57 -16.39 -13.07
N ILE A 194 -11.04 -17.29 -12.23
CA ILE A 194 -9.63 -17.31 -11.82
C ILE A 194 -8.73 -17.54 -13.03
N ILE A 195 -8.99 -18.59 -13.82
CA ILE A 195 -8.20 -18.97 -14.99
C ILE A 195 -8.18 -17.81 -16.01
N ASP A 196 -9.34 -17.27 -16.34
CA ASP A 196 -9.46 -16.18 -17.32
C ASP A 196 -8.76 -14.91 -16.84
N ALA A 197 -8.79 -14.61 -15.54
CA ALA A 197 -8.08 -13.45 -14.97
C ALA A 197 -6.55 -13.61 -15.06
N LEU A 198 -6.02 -14.80 -14.73
CA LEU A 198 -4.59 -15.08 -14.82
C LEU A 198 -4.11 -15.07 -16.29
N LYS A 199 -4.88 -15.63 -17.22
CA LYS A 199 -4.59 -15.58 -18.65
C LYS A 199 -4.55 -14.14 -19.18
N ARG A 200 -5.58 -13.34 -18.87
CA ARG A 200 -5.59 -11.91 -19.25
C ARG A 200 -4.38 -11.18 -18.70
N ARG A 201 -3.98 -11.45 -17.46
CA ARG A 201 -2.82 -10.80 -16.85
C ARG A 201 -1.52 -11.17 -17.57
N GLU A 202 -1.36 -12.41 -18.00
CA GLU A 202 -0.19 -12.86 -18.76
C GLU A 202 -0.10 -12.16 -20.13
N THR A 203 -1.23 -11.91 -20.80
CA THR A 203 -1.24 -11.18 -22.10
C THR A 203 -0.80 -9.72 -21.96
N MET A 204 -0.86 -9.14 -20.76
CA MET A 204 -0.43 -7.75 -20.50
C MET A 204 1.08 -7.62 -20.27
N GLY A 205 1.76 -8.73 -20.06
CA GLY A 205 3.20 -8.79 -19.82
C GLY A 205 3.55 -10.06 -19.07
N SER A 206 4.63 -10.70 -19.47
CA SER A 206 5.04 -11.99 -18.92
C SER A 206 5.25 -11.93 -17.41
N GLN A 207 4.71 -12.91 -16.73
CA GLN A 207 4.83 -13.15 -15.30
C GLN A 207 5.89 -14.22 -14.98
N PHE A 208 6.64 -14.65 -15.97
CA PHE A 208 7.71 -15.62 -15.83
C PHE A 208 9.07 -14.93 -15.73
N PHE A 209 9.86 -15.34 -14.76
CA PHE A 209 11.21 -14.83 -14.47
C PHE A 209 12.22 -15.97 -14.46
N PRO A 210 12.60 -16.52 -15.64
CA PRO A 210 13.50 -17.66 -15.74
C PRO A 210 14.87 -17.41 -15.12
N ASP A 211 15.40 -16.19 -15.20
CA ASP A 211 16.67 -15.79 -14.60
C ASP A 211 16.68 -15.93 -13.07
N PHE A 212 15.50 -15.83 -12.45
CA PHE A 212 15.27 -16.03 -11.02
C PHE A 212 14.59 -17.36 -10.70
N SER A 213 14.34 -18.18 -11.71
CA SER A 213 13.73 -19.51 -11.62
C SER A 213 12.31 -19.54 -11.01
N PHE A 214 11.52 -18.45 -11.08
CA PHE A 214 10.14 -18.45 -10.63
C PHE A 214 9.18 -17.77 -11.61
N ALA A 215 7.90 -18.10 -11.47
CA ALA A 215 6.79 -17.34 -12.04
C ALA A 215 5.98 -16.69 -10.92
N LEU A 216 5.53 -15.43 -11.11
CA LEU A 216 4.66 -14.72 -10.18
C LEU A 216 3.32 -14.47 -10.85
N LEU A 217 2.43 -15.43 -10.77
CA LEU A 217 1.10 -15.39 -11.38
C LEU A 217 0.14 -14.64 -10.42
N HIS A 218 -0.25 -13.46 -10.81
CA HIS A 218 -1.12 -12.64 -9.97
C HIS A 218 -2.26 -12.02 -10.76
N ALA A 219 -3.43 -12.00 -10.16
CA ALA A 219 -4.61 -11.40 -10.76
C ALA A 219 -5.62 -10.92 -9.71
N ARG A 220 -6.44 -9.95 -10.11
CA ARG A 220 -7.68 -9.58 -9.43
C ARG A 220 -8.82 -10.34 -10.07
N THR A 221 -9.70 -10.95 -9.28
CA THR A 221 -10.78 -11.79 -9.78
C THR A 221 -11.93 -11.95 -8.77
N ALA A 222 -13.17 -11.94 -9.27
CA ALA A 222 -14.35 -12.30 -8.49
C ALA A 222 -14.40 -13.81 -8.13
N GLY A 223 -13.50 -14.62 -8.69
CA GLY A 223 -13.40 -16.05 -8.38
C GLY A 223 -12.93 -16.37 -6.97
N VAL A 224 -12.32 -15.40 -6.26
CA VAL A 224 -11.89 -15.56 -4.86
C VAL A 224 -12.57 -14.53 -3.97
N ALA A 225 -12.92 -14.93 -2.73
CA ALA A 225 -13.53 -14.06 -1.74
C ALA A 225 -12.50 -13.43 -0.78
N ARG A 226 -11.25 -13.86 -0.82
CA ARG A 226 -10.16 -13.42 0.07
C ARG A 226 -8.83 -13.47 -0.67
N PRO A 227 -7.83 -12.70 -0.23
CA PRO A 227 -6.48 -12.79 -0.76
C PRO A 227 -5.91 -14.20 -0.65
N VAL A 228 -5.24 -14.63 -1.70
CA VAL A 228 -4.61 -15.95 -1.82
C VAL A 228 -3.12 -15.79 -2.04
N PHE A 229 -2.35 -16.61 -1.34
CA PHE A 229 -0.93 -16.83 -1.60
C PHE A 229 -0.69 -18.34 -1.57
N THR A 230 -0.35 -18.91 -2.73
CA THR A 230 -0.11 -20.36 -2.89
C THR A 230 1.14 -20.56 -3.73
N VAL A 231 1.91 -21.59 -3.43
CA VAL A 231 3.10 -21.94 -4.20
C VAL A 231 2.92 -23.32 -4.82
N PHE A 232 3.14 -23.40 -6.13
CA PHE A 232 3.22 -24.64 -6.88
C PHE A 232 4.66 -24.91 -7.24
N LYS A 233 5.15 -26.10 -6.99
CA LYS A 233 6.48 -26.53 -7.42
C LYS A 233 6.54 -28.04 -7.68
N PRO A 234 7.42 -28.49 -8.59
CA PRO A 234 7.73 -29.90 -8.74
C PRO A 234 8.32 -30.45 -7.46
N GLU A 235 8.66 -31.73 -7.46
CA GLU A 235 9.41 -32.31 -6.36
C GLU A 235 10.70 -31.54 -6.06
N THR A 236 11.18 -31.65 -4.82
CA THR A 236 12.33 -30.90 -4.33
C THR A 236 13.54 -30.99 -5.26
N GLY A 237 14.10 -29.83 -5.61
CA GLY A 237 15.30 -29.71 -6.46
C GLY A 237 15.04 -29.78 -7.96
N LYS A 238 13.83 -30.10 -8.40
CA LYS A 238 13.44 -30.16 -9.79
C LYS A 238 12.89 -28.81 -10.31
N GLN A 239 12.80 -28.69 -11.64
CA GLN A 239 12.16 -27.59 -12.36
C GLN A 239 11.07 -28.12 -13.27
N PHE A 240 10.16 -27.25 -13.70
CA PHE A 240 9.19 -27.60 -14.73
C PHE A 240 9.90 -27.90 -16.06
N LEU A 241 9.46 -28.94 -16.73
CA LEU A 241 10.04 -29.42 -17.99
C LEU A 241 9.22 -28.98 -19.21
N SER A 242 7.97 -28.55 -19.01
CA SER A 242 7.14 -28.08 -20.12
C SER A 242 7.77 -26.83 -20.77
N PRO A 243 7.69 -26.73 -22.14
CA PRO A 243 8.35 -25.64 -22.87
C PRO A 243 7.91 -24.22 -22.42
N ASP A 244 6.65 -24.06 -22.04
CA ASP A 244 6.04 -22.82 -21.58
C ASP A 244 6.42 -22.43 -20.14
N MET A 245 6.98 -23.36 -19.39
CA MET A 245 7.45 -23.14 -18.01
C MET A 245 8.95 -23.43 -17.83
N LYS A 246 9.69 -23.47 -18.93
CA LYS A 246 11.12 -23.79 -18.90
C LYS A 246 11.92 -22.81 -18.02
N GLY A 247 12.77 -23.37 -17.16
CA GLY A 247 13.60 -22.58 -16.24
C GLY A 247 12.91 -22.21 -14.93
N ILE A 248 11.63 -22.54 -14.76
CA ILE A 248 10.86 -22.24 -13.56
C ILE A 248 10.95 -23.40 -12.57
N ARG A 249 11.22 -23.10 -11.31
CA ARG A 249 11.28 -24.05 -10.18
C ARG A 249 10.11 -23.87 -9.22
N ALA A 250 9.49 -22.70 -9.20
CA ALA A 250 8.31 -22.40 -8.41
C ALA A 250 7.39 -21.43 -9.13
N ALA A 251 6.09 -21.70 -9.11
CA ALA A 251 5.05 -20.77 -9.51
C ALA A 251 4.34 -20.25 -8.26
N ILE A 252 4.46 -18.96 -8.04
CA ILE A 252 3.87 -18.24 -6.89
C ILE A 252 2.56 -17.63 -7.38
N ILE A 253 1.45 -17.98 -6.73
CA ILE A 253 0.12 -17.55 -7.09
C ILE A 253 -0.36 -16.51 -6.07
N MET A 254 -0.69 -15.32 -6.56
CA MET A 254 -1.30 -14.26 -5.76
C MET A 254 -2.63 -13.85 -6.38
N LEU A 255 -3.73 -14.13 -5.71
CA LEU A 255 -5.05 -13.69 -6.15
C LEU A 255 -5.66 -12.74 -5.12
N MET A 256 -6.38 -11.75 -5.60
CA MET A 256 -7.13 -10.84 -4.74
C MET A 256 -8.57 -10.68 -5.22
N PRO A 257 -9.53 -10.46 -4.29
CA PRO A 257 -10.90 -10.16 -4.64
C PRO A 257 -11.01 -8.93 -5.54
N GLU A 258 -12.04 -8.88 -6.35
CA GLU A 258 -12.33 -7.78 -7.26
C GLU A 258 -13.11 -6.65 -6.60
N GLU A 259 -13.91 -7.01 -5.58
CA GLU A 259 -14.77 -6.13 -4.81
C GLU A 259 -14.25 -6.00 -3.38
N GLU A 260 -14.59 -4.91 -2.71
CA GLU A 260 -14.27 -4.57 -1.31
C GLU A 260 -12.78 -4.62 -0.91
N HIS A 261 -12.34 -3.64 -0.14
CA HIS A 261 -10.98 -3.57 0.43
C HIS A 261 -9.84 -3.85 -0.56
N VAL A 262 -10.03 -3.42 -1.81
CA VAL A 262 -9.07 -3.67 -2.89
C VAL A 262 -7.69 -3.09 -2.58
N ASN A 263 -7.65 -1.90 -1.98
CA ASN A 263 -6.39 -1.22 -1.67
C ASN A 263 -5.61 -1.92 -0.56
N GLU A 264 -6.29 -2.37 0.48
CA GLU A 264 -5.70 -3.08 1.62
C GLU A 264 -5.14 -4.43 1.17
N ASN A 265 -5.90 -5.16 0.36
CA ASN A 265 -5.48 -6.43 -0.22
C ASN A 265 -4.30 -6.26 -1.18
N ALA A 266 -4.35 -5.23 -2.05
CA ALA A 266 -3.27 -4.91 -2.98
C ALA A 266 -2.00 -4.47 -2.25
N SER A 267 -2.12 -3.69 -1.18
CA SER A 267 -1.01 -3.27 -0.34
C SER A 267 -0.32 -4.46 0.31
N MET A 268 -1.08 -5.37 0.92
CA MET A 268 -0.56 -6.57 1.56
C MET A 268 0.15 -7.50 0.58
N LEU A 269 -0.50 -7.85 -0.54
CA LEU A 269 0.11 -8.72 -1.55
C LEU A 269 1.27 -8.03 -2.28
N GLY A 270 1.17 -6.71 -2.50
CA GLY A 270 2.25 -5.90 -3.03
C GLY A 270 3.49 -5.89 -2.13
N TYR A 271 3.31 -5.80 -0.81
CA TYR A 271 4.40 -5.92 0.15
C TYR A 271 5.09 -7.29 0.06
N LEU A 272 4.31 -8.39 -0.02
CA LEU A 272 4.89 -9.72 -0.19
C LEU A 272 5.63 -9.86 -1.53
N SER A 273 5.05 -9.33 -2.61
CA SER A 273 5.70 -9.28 -3.93
C SER A 273 7.02 -8.51 -3.90
N GLN A 274 7.08 -7.42 -3.13
CA GLN A 274 8.30 -6.65 -2.92
C GLN A 274 9.36 -7.48 -2.20
N LYS A 275 8.96 -8.17 -1.13
CA LYS A 275 9.88 -9.00 -0.36
C LYS A 275 10.44 -10.17 -1.16
N LEU A 276 9.70 -10.71 -2.14
CA LEU A 276 10.22 -11.71 -3.07
C LEU A 276 11.42 -11.21 -3.90
N VAL A 277 11.47 -9.91 -4.19
CA VAL A 277 12.53 -9.32 -5.01
C VAL A 277 13.67 -8.75 -4.17
N GLU A 278 13.36 -8.20 -2.99
CA GLU A 278 14.34 -7.52 -2.14
C GLU A 278 15.08 -8.45 -1.17
N GLU A 279 14.46 -9.58 -0.80
CA GLU A 279 14.97 -10.45 0.25
C GLU A 279 15.30 -11.84 -0.29
N ASP A 280 16.55 -12.11 -0.54
CA ASP A 280 17.03 -13.42 -1.02
C ASP A 280 16.55 -14.58 -0.15
N GLU A 281 16.42 -14.38 1.17
CA GLU A 281 15.91 -15.38 2.13
C GLU A 281 14.49 -15.83 1.70
N PHE A 282 13.62 -14.91 1.26
CA PHE A 282 12.25 -15.25 0.93
C PHE A 282 12.18 -16.16 -0.29
N LEU A 283 12.81 -15.75 -1.36
CA LEU A 283 12.82 -16.52 -2.60
C LEU A 283 13.52 -17.88 -2.40
N ASN A 284 14.65 -17.90 -1.70
CA ASN A 284 15.36 -19.14 -1.38
C ASN A 284 14.50 -20.11 -0.55
N THR A 285 13.78 -19.61 0.45
CA THR A 285 12.88 -20.44 1.26
C THR A 285 11.73 -21.00 0.41
N ILE A 286 11.17 -20.21 -0.50
CA ILE A 286 10.15 -20.72 -1.45
C ILE A 286 10.74 -21.83 -2.32
N MET A 287 11.97 -21.68 -2.79
CA MET A 287 12.60 -22.66 -3.70
C MET A 287 12.96 -23.98 -2.98
N THR A 288 13.45 -23.91 -1.76
CA THR A 288 14.07 -25.06 -1.08
C THR A 288 13.28 -25.56 0.12
N GLY A 289 12.49 -24.69 0.77
CA GLY A 289 11.76 -25.00 1.99
C GLY A 289 10.50 -25.83 1.78
N GLU A 290 10.01 -26.40 2.84
CA GLU A 290 8.71 -27.07 2.92
C GLU A 290 7.61 -26.07 3.34
N GLU A 291 6.37 -26.52 3.40
CA GLU A 291 5.20 -25.68 3.64
C GLU A 291 5.32 -24.87 4.95
N GLU A 292 5.80 -25.50 6.02
CA GLU A 292 5.95 -24.84 7.33
C GLU A 292 7.04 -23.78 7.33
N ASP A 293 8.14 -23.97 6.59
CA ASP A 293 9.22 -22.99 6.46
C ASP A 293 8.70 -21.72 5.78
N ILE A 294 7.97 -21.89 4.68
CA ILE A 294 7.38 -20.77 3.92
C ILE A 294 6.30 -20.09 4.75
N ARG A 295 5.43 -20.83 5.42
CA ARG A 295 4.38 -20.31 6.32
C ARG A 295 4.98 -19.49 7.47
N GLY A 296 6.05 -19.97 8.07
CA GLY A 296 6.78 -19.27 9.12
C GLY A 296 7.38 -17.96 8.64
N LEU A 297 7.92 -17.95 7.42
CA LEU A 297 8.50 -16.76 6.81
C LEU A 297 7.43 -15.74 6.41
N LEU A 298 6.31 -16.19 5.83
CA LEU A 298 5.14 -15.35 5.57
C LEU A 298 4.65 -14.67 6.84
N SER A 299 4.54 -15.43 7.94
CA SER A 299 4.15 -14.89 9.25
C SER A 299 5.13 -13.81 9.73
N ARG A 300 6.43 -14.01 9.54
CA ARG A 300 7.48 -13.05 9.94
C ARG A 300 7.36 -11.75 9.15
N TYR A 301 7.19 -11.82 7.83
CA TYR A 301 7.05 -10.62 7.00
C TYR A 301 5.72 -9.91 7.25
N LEU A 302 4.61 -10.64 7.32
CA LEU A 302 3.30 -10.03 7.57
C LEU A 302 3.20 -9.41 8.97
N LYS A 303 3.93 -9.94 9.96
CA LYS A 303 4.08 -9.29 11.28
C LYS A 303 4.81 -7.94 11.20
N LYS A 304 5.74 -7.76 10.27
CA LYS A 304 6.44 -6.48 10.07
C LYS A 304 5.61 -5.51 9.23
N TYR A 305 4.72 -6.04 8.42
CA TYR A 305 3.80 -5.25 7.61
C TYR A 305 2.67 -4.66 8.44
N PHE A 306 2.14 -5.42 9.38
CA PHE A 306 1.06 -5.04 10.30
C PHE A 306 1.57 -4.21 11.48
#